data_4ec9dcf08b59fc8b069f7227b7ce4585
#
_entry.id   4ec9dcf08b59fc8b069f7227b7ce4585
#
_cell.length_a   1.000
_cell.length_b   1.000
_cell.length_c   1.000
_cell.angle_alpha   90.00
_cell.angle_beta   90.00
_cell.angle_gamma   90.00
#
_symmetry.space_group_name_H-M   'P 1'
#
loop_
_entity.id
_entity.type
_entity.pdbx_description
1 polymer ?
#
loop_
_entity_poly.entity_id
_entity_poly.type
_entity_poly.pdbx_seq_one_letter_code
_entity_poly.pdbx_strand_id
1 'polypeptide(L)'
;MRLIHVKLDPDLRLKIYEKVGIYANRFSIPEPKVLLTTREVLDMPREMTDGARTSAYKYLGLSYNKQSLIFLNIRKISDEKDLENTIVHELVHQRFPYLSHGKRFTKLVRQGLRGKKFLPYQKRK
;
A
#
# COMPACT_ATOMS: atom_id res chain seq x y z
N MET A 1 12.90 -7.57 -13.55
CA MET A 1 13.36 -8.32 -12.36
C MET A 1 12.15 -8.77 -11.55
N ARG A 2 12.04 -10.04 -11.27
CA ARG A 2 10.95 -10.59 -10.47
C ARG A 2 11.28 -10.45 -8.98
N LEU A 3 10.46 -9.76 -8.24
CA LEU A 3 10.68 -9.56 -6.81
C LEU A 3 10.52 -10.85 -6.00
N ILE A 4 9.69 -11.77 -6.49
CA ILE A 4 9.43 -13.03 -5.79
C ILE A 4 10.69 -13.89 -5.61
N HIS A 5 11.70 -13.70 -6.46
CA HIS A 5 12.97 -14.43 -6.40
C HIS A 5 14.10 -13.59 -5.82
N VAL A 6 13.81 -12.36 -5.40
CA VAL A 6 14.82 -11.45 -4.85
C VAL A 6 14.73 -11.46 -3.34
N LYS A 7 15.89 -11.61 -2.69
CA LYS A 7 15.94 -11.53 -1.25
C LYS A 7 15.62 -10.10 -0.79
N LEU A 8 14.77 -9.99 0.21
CA LEU A 8 14.43 -8.69 0.80
C LEU A 8 15.60 -8.21 1.65
N ASP A 9 16.47 -7.42 1.04
CA ASP A 9 17.62 -6.82 1.71
C ASP A 9 17.31 -5.36 2.10
N PRO A 10 18.20 -4.70 2.87
CA PRO A 10 17.98 -3.31 3.28
C PRO A 10 17.84 -2.34 2.11
N ASP A 11 18.56 -2.56 1.01
CA ASP A 11 18.49 -1.68 -0.16
C ASP A 11 17.14 -1.76 -0.86
N LEU A 12 16.62 -2.96 -1.05
CA LEU A 12 15.30 -3.16 -1.64
C LEU A 12 14.22 -2.56 -0.74
N ARG A 13 14.32 -2.79 0.57
CA ARG A 13 13.38 -2.23 1.55
C ARG A 13 13.36 -0.71 1.47
N LEU A 14 14.52 -0.09 1.40
CA LEU A 14 14.62 1.37 1.30
C LEU A 14 13.99 1.90 0.01
N LYS A 15 14.25 1.23 -1.11
CA LYS A 15 13.63 1.60 -2.40
C LYS A 15 12.12 1.55 -2.34
N ILE A 16 11.57 0.52 -1.70
CA ILE A 16 10.12 0.38 -1.55
C ILE A 16 9.57 1.53 -0.69
N TYR A 17 10.22 1.84 0.41
CA TYR A 17 9.80 2.94 1.28
C TYR A 17 9.84 4.28 0.54
N GLU A 18 10.86 4.52 -0.28
CA GLU A 18 10.95 5.73 -1.09
C GLU A 18 9.78 5.85 -2.07
N LYS A 19 9.44 4.74 -2.76
CA LYS A 19 8.31 4.71 -3.67
C LYS A 19 6.99 5.00 -2.94
N VAL A 20 6.78 4.40 -1.79
CA VAL A 20 5.59 4.65 -0.97
C VAL A 20 5.50 6.13 -0.60
N GLY A 21 6.61 6.74 -0.20
CA GLY A 21 6.65 8.16 0.15
C GLY A 21 6.27 9.06 -1.03
N ILE A 22 6.79 8.74 -2.23
CA ILE A 22 6.47 9.50 -3.44
C ILE A 22 4.97 9.43 -3.75
N TYR A 23 4.40 8.24 -3.74
CA TYR A 23 2.99 8.07 -4.05
C TYR A 23 2.08 8.62 -2.94
N ALA A 24 2.47 8.47 -1.67
CA ALA A 24 1.72 9.07 -0.56
C ALA A 24 1.65 10.58 -0.70
N ASN A 25 2.74 11.22 -1.13
CA ASN A 25 2.76 12.64 -1.42
C ASN A 25 1.76 13.00 -2.53
N ARG A 26 1.70 12.21 -3.60
CA ARG A 26 0.75 12.43 -4.69
C ARG A 26 -0.70 12.39 -4.21
N PHE A 27 -1.01 11.50 -3.28
CA PHE A 27 -2.35 11.39 -2.71
C PHE A 27 -2.59 12.35 -1.54
N SER A 28 -1.59 13.14 -1.17
CA SER A 28 -1.66 14.10 -0.05
C SER A 28 -2.10 13.45 1.26
N ILE A 29 -1.50 12.30 1.55
CA ILE A 29 -1.71 11.58 2.81
C ILE A 29 -0.37 11.41 3.53
N PRO A 30 -0.41 11.22 4.85
CA PRO A 30 0.82 10.87 5.59
C PRO A 30 1.41 9.57 5.04
N GLU A 31 2.72 9.49 5.01
CA GLU A 31 3.39 8.26 4.60
C GLU A 31 3.05 7.14 5.58
N PRO A 32 2.41 6.06 5.12
CA PRO A 32 2.04 4.98 6.04
C PRO A 32 3.26 4.14 6.43
N LYS A 33 3.15 3.48 7.56
CA LYS A 33 4.10 2.44 7.91
C LYS A 33 3.89 1.26 6.95
N VAL A 34 4.98 0.69 6.46
CA VAL A 34 4.93 -0.38 5.45
C VAL A 34 5.45 -1.68 6.03
N LEU A 35 4.63 -2.73 5.91
CA LEU A 35 5.03 -4.09 6.23
C LEU A 35 5.25 -4.84 4.92
N LEU A 36 6.29 -5.63 4.84
CA LEU A 36 6.69 -6.29 3.59
C LEU A 36 6.62 -7.82 3.65
N THR A 37 6.48 -8.37 4.85
CA THR A 37 6.40 -9.82 5.03
C THR A 37 5.19 -10.18 5.87
N THR A 38 4.68 -11.40 5.69
CA THR A 38 3.58 -11.90 6.50
C THR A 38 3.98 -12.00 7.97
N ARG A 39 5.27 -12.28 8.24
CA ARG A 39 5.78 -12.32 9.61
C ARG A 39 5.64 -10.95 10.29
N GLU A 40 5.97 -9.87 9.58
CA GLU A 40 5.81 -8.53 10.14
C GLU A 40 4.34 -8.25 10.49
N VAL A 41 3.40 -8.71 9.65
CA VAL A 41 1.97 -8.55 9.93
C VAL A 41 1.57 -9.31 11.19
N LEU A 42 2.02 -10.56 11.32
CA LEU A 42 1.71 -11.39 12.48
C LEU A 42 2.31 -10.84 13.77
N ASP A 43 3.44 -10.15 13.67
CA ASP A 43 4.12 -9.57 14.83
C ASP A 43 3.51 -8.24 15.28
N MET A 44 2.63 -7.64 14.47
CA MET A 44 1.97 -6.38 14.84
C MET A 44 0.89 -6.60 15.89
N PRO A 45 0.67 -5.62 16.79
CA PRO A 45 -0.47 -5.68 17.70
C PRO A 45 -1.79 -5.81 16.95
N ARG A 46 -2.75 -6.55 17.51
CA ARG A 46 -4.04 -6.80 16.85
C ARG A 46 -4.79 -5.52 16.49
N GLU A 47 -4.73 -4.53 17.35
CA GLU A 47 -5.39 -3.24 17.11
C GLU A 47 -4.83 -2.51 15.89
N MET A 48 -3.57 -2.77 15.52
CA MET A 48 -2.96 -2.16 14.34
C MET A 48 -3.42 -2.80 13.02
N THR A 49 -3.87 -4.05 13.09
CA THR A 49 -4.29 -4.81 11.90
C THR A 49 -5.78 -5.10 11.91
N ASP A 50 -6.53 -4.48 12.81
CA ASP A 50 -7.98 -4.69 12.97
C ASP A 50 -8.35 -6.17 13.15
N GLY A 51 -7.42 -6.97 13.68
CA GLY A 51 -7.62 -8.40 13.87
C GLY A 51 -7.51 -9.26 12.60
N ALA A 52 -7.26 -8.66 11.45
CA ALA A 52 -7.29 -9.35 10.15
C ALA A 52 -5.91 -9.85 9.70
N ARG A 53 -5.10 -10.36 10.62
CA ARG A 53 -3.71 -10.73 10.32
C ARG A 53 -3.56 -11.90 9.36
N THR A 54 -4.44 -12.87 9.42
CA THR A 54 -4.35 -14.06 8.57
C THR A 54 -4.63 -13.79 7.10
N SER A 55 -5.34 -12.69 6.79
CA SER A 55 -5.62 -12.30 5.42
C SER A 55 -4.35 -11.98 4.62
N ALA A 56 -3.25 -11.63 5.31
CA ALA A 56 -2.00 -11.29 4.65
C ALA A 56 -1.46 -12.41 3.75
N TYR A 57 -1.75 -13.67 4.06
CA TYR A 57 -1.29 -14.77 3.22
C TYR A 57 -1.97 -14.85 1.85
N LYS A 58 -3.15 -14.26 1.71
CA LYS A 58 -3.97 -14.40 0.50
C LYS A 58 -3.77 -13.30 -0.52
N TYR A 59 -3.32 -12.13 -0.12
CA TYR A 59 -3.37 -10.94 -0.96
C TYR A 59 -2.00 -10.41 -1.33
N LEU A 60 -1.94 -9.69 -2.46
CA LEU A 60 -0.74 -8.96 -2.88
C LEU A 60 -0.43 -7.81 -1.93
N GLY A 61 -1.47 -7.23 -1.34
CA GLY A 61 -1.32 -6.14 -0.38
C GLY A 61 -2.58 -5.94 0.42
N LEU A 62 -2.47 -5.20 1.49
CA LEU A 62 -3.59 -4.83 2.36
C LEU A 62 -3.41 -3.40 2.83
N SER A 63 -4.54 -2.72 3.05
CA SER A 63 -4.57 -1.42 3.70
C SER A 63 -5.38 -1.54 4.99
N TYR A 64 -4.76 -1.14 6.08
CA TYR A 64 -5.45 -1.07 7.38
C TYR A 64 -5.93 0.36 7.57
N ASN A 65 -7.15 0.63 7.10
CA ASN A 65 -7.67 1.98 6.89
C ASN A 65 -7.81 2.81 8.17
N LYS A 66 -7.96 2.18 9.32
CA LYS A 66 -8.04 2.88 10.61
C LYS A 66 -6.67 3.29 11.12
N GLN A 67 -5.62 2.73 10.53
CA GLN A 67 -4.23 3.01 10.86
C GLN A 67 -3.52 3.49 9.62
N SER A 68 -2.49 4.30 9.78
CA SER A 68 -1.62 4.67 8.66
C SER A 68 -0.64 3.53 8.42
N LEU A 69 -1.16 2.42 7.90
CA LEU A 69 -0.42 1.15 7.79
C LEU A 69 -0.85 0.41 6.53
N ILE A 70 0.12 -0.01 5.73
CA ILE A 70 -0.13 -0.89 4.58
C ILE A 70 0.80 -2.09 4.63
N PHE A 71 0.37 -3.17 3.97
CA PHE A 71 1.18 -4.37 3.79
C PHE A 71 1.33 -4.63 2.30
N LEU A 72 2.57 -4.88 1.88
CA LEU A 72 2.90 -5.26 0.51
C LEU A 72 3.53 -6.65 0.57
N ASN A 73 2.85 -7.65 -0.01
CA ASN A 73 3.31 -9.04 0.07
C ASN A 73 4.40 -9.29 -0.95
N ILE A 74 5.64 -9.08 -0.55
CA ILE A 74 6.79 -9.15 -1.44
C ILE A 74 6.93 -10.52 -2.12
N ARG A 75 6.49 -11.59 -1.47
CA ARG A 75 6.55 -12.94 -2.04
C ARG A 75 5.63 -13.15 -3.23
N LYS A 76 4.52 -12.39 -3.28
CA LYS A 76 3.53 -12.50 -4.36
C LYS A 76 3.71 -11.45 -5.45
N ILE A 77 4.46 -10.40 -5.18
CA ILE A 77 4.70 -9.32 -6.14
C ILE A 77 5.74 -9.79 -7.16
N SER A 78 5.39 -9.76 -8.44
CA SER A 78 6.21 -10.37 -9.48
C SER A 78 7.34 -9.48 -10.01
N ASP A 79 7.08 -8.16 -10.15
CA ASP A 79 8.04 -7.22 -10.73
C ASP A 79 7.79 -5.80 -10.21
N GLU A 80 8.60 -4.83 -10.69
CA GLU A 80 8.46 -3.44 -10.28
C GLU A 80 7.12 -2.82 -10.65
N LYS A 81 6.60 -3.15 -11.82
CA LYS A 81 5.30 -2.63 -12.25
C LYS A 81 4.20 -3.14 -11.34
N ASP A 82 4.24 -4.39 -10.99
CA ASP A 82 3.31 -5.01 -10.05
C ASP A 82 3.43 -4.40 -8.66
N LEU A 83 4.66 -4.11 -8.23
CA LEU A 83 4.93 -3.43 -6.97
C LEU A 83 4.27 -2.04 -6.95
N GLU A 84 4.48 -1.24 -7.98
CA GLU A 84 3.92 0.11 -8.05
C GLU A 84 2.40 0.10 -8.09
N ASN A 85 1.82 -0.83 -8.87
CA ASN A 85 0.37 -1.03 -8.89
C ASN A 85 -0.16 -1.36 -7.49
N THR A 86 0.52 -2.26 -6.79
CA THR A 86 0.10 -2.68 -5.44
C THR A 86 0.21 -1.51 -4.45
N ILE A 87 1.30 -0.76 -4.50
CA ILE A 87 1.48 0.42 -3.64
C ILE A 87 0.32 1.40 -3.86
N VAL A 88 0.08 1.78 -5.11
CA VAL A 88 -0.96 2.78 -5.41
C VAL A 88 -2.34 2.25 -5.03
N HIS A 89 -2.62 0.98 -5.28
CA HIS A 89 -3.88 0.34 -4.88
C HIS A 89 -4.13 0.50 -3.38
N GLU A 90 -3.14 0.19 -2.54
CA GLU A 90 -3.31 0.31 -1.09
C GLU A 90 -3.39 1.76 -0.64
N LEU A 91 -2.67 2.67 -1.29
CA LEU A 91 -2.76 4.09 -0.95
C LEU A 91 -4.12 4.70 -1.35
N VAL A 92 -4.74 4.21 -2.42
CA VAL A 92 -6.11 4.62 -2.76
C VAL A 92 -7.07 4.20 -1.65
N HIS A 93 -6.90 3.00 -1.09
CA HIS A 93 -7.68 2.58 0.08
C HIS A 93 -7.48 3.50 1.28
N GLN A 94 -6.25 3.95 1.51
CA GLN A 94 -5.93 4.87 2.61
C GLN A 94 -6.57 6.25 2.39
N ARG A 95 -6.49 6.77 1.17
CA ARG A 95 -7.00 8.11 0.86
C ARG A 95 -8.50 8.15 0.70
N PHE A 96 -9.08 7.07 0.17
CA PHE A 96 -10.51 6.98 -0.12
C PHE A 96 -11.10 5.71 0.51
N PRO A 97 -11.09 5.62 1.85
CA PRO A 97 -11.48 4.38 2.54
C PRO A 97 -12.95 3.97 2.34
N TYR A 98 -13.78 4.91 1.88
CA TYR A 98 -15.20 4.67 1.61
C TYR A 98 -15.47 4.08 0.23
N LEU A 99 -14.45 4.01 -0.64
CA LEU A 99 -14.65 3.47 -1.99
C LEU A 99 -14.50 1.96 -2.02
N SER A 100 -15.45 1.29 -2.66
CA SER A 100 -15.32 -0.12 -3.01
C SER A 100 -14.54 -0.25 -4.33
N HIS A 101 -14.03 -1.45 -4.60
CA HIS A 101 -13.37 -1.75 -5.87
C HIS A 101 -14.38 -1.62 -7.01
N GLY A 102 -14.13 -0.72 -7.94
CA GLY A 102 -14.99 -0.48 -9.08
C GLY A 102 -14.33 0.48 -10.05
N LYS A 103 -15.11 1.04 -10.96
CA LYS A 103 -14.58 1.92 -12.02
C LYS A 103 -13.88 3.15 -11.44
N ARG A 104 -14.46 3.76 -10.43
CA ARG A 104 -13.89 4.96 -9.80
C ARG A 104 -12.57 4.63 -9.10
N PHE A 105 -12.52 3.52 -8.37
CA PHE A 105 -11.30 3.06 -7.72
C PHE A 105 -10.20 2.82 -8.74
N THR A 106 -10.50 2.08 -9.80
CA THR A 106 -9.55 1.77 -10.88
C THR A 106 -9.03 3.04 -11.55
N LYS A 107 -9.92 4.02 -11.77
CA LYS A 107 -9.52 5.32 -12.35
C LYS A 107 -8.54 6.06 -11.44
N LEU A 108 -8.79 6.06 -10.13
CA LEU A 108 -7.91 6.73 -9.17
C LEU A 108 -6.53 6.06 -9.10
N VAL A 109 -6.47 4.75 -9.15
CA VAL A 109 -5.20 4.02 -9.22
C VAL A 109 -4.42 4.44 -10.45
N ARG A 110 -5.08 4.46 -11.61
CA ARG A 110 -4.45 4.85 -12.88
C ARG A 110 -3.93 6.28 -12.84
N GLN A 111 -4.73 7.21 -12.30
CA GLN A 111 -4.33 8.61 -12.18
C GLN A 111 -3.12 8.77 -11.26
N GLY A 112 -3.11 8.06 -10.13
CA GLY A 112 -1.98 8.08 -9.21
C GLY A 112 -0.69 7.56 -9.86
N LEU A 113 -0.79 6.47 -10.61
CA LEU A 113 0.35 5.90 -11.33
C LEU A 113 0.91 6.87 -12.38
N ARG A 114 0.03 7.68 -13.00
CA ARG A 114 0.44 8.65 -14.03
C ARG A 114 1.00 9.94 -13.46
N GLY A 115 1.00 10.11 -12.16
CA GLY A 115 1.60 11.27 -11.52
C GLY A 115 0.64 12.37 -11.09
N LYS A 116 -0.67 12.13 -11.16
CA LYS A 116 -1.63 13.11 -10.68
C LYS A 116 -1.43 13.38 -9.20
N LYS A 117 -1.41 14.66 -8.84
CA LYS A 117 -1.39 15.06 -7.44
C LYS A 117 -2.82 15.39 -6.99
N PHE A 118 -3.24 14.75 -5.89
CA PHE A 118 -4.56 14.95 -5.30
C PHE A 118 -4.49 15.98 -4.19
N LEU A 119 -5.56 16.77 -4.03
CA LEU A 119 -5.66 17.71 -2.93
C LEU A 119 -5.87 16.97 -1.61
N PRO A 120 -5.40 17.53 -0.49
CA PRO A 120 -5.67 16.93 0.81
C PRO A 120 -7.16 16.79 1.07
N TYR A 121 -7.53 15.75 1.80
CA TYR A 121 -8.91 15.57 2.22
C TYR A 121 -9.34 16.74 3.11
N GLN A 122 -10.45 17.37 2.74
CA GLN A 122 -11.04 18.44 3.53
C GLN A 122 -12.38 17.97 4.06
N LYS A 123 -12.47 17.93 5.38
CA LYS A 123 -13.73 17.59 6.03
C LYS A 123 -14.72 18.75 5.87
N ARG A 124 -15.88 18.48 5.30
CA ARG A 124 -16.93 19.47 5.25
C ARG A 124 -17.49 19.75 6.64
N LYS A 125 -17.59 21.00 6.94
CA LYS A 125 -18.25 21.43 8.18
C LYS A 125 -19.76 21.36 8.04
#